data_c2f4117fe055fe019d815254d24572ad
#
_entry.id   c2f4117fe055fe019d815254d24572ad
#
_cell.length_a   1.000
_cell.length_b   1.000
_cell.length_c   1.000
_cell.angle_alpha   90.00
_cell.angle_beta   90.00
_cell.angle_gamma   90.00
#
_symmetry.space_group_name_H-M   'P 1'
#
loop_
_entity.id
_entity.type
_entity.pdbx_description
1 polymer ?
#
loop_
_entity_poly.entity_id
_entity_poly.type
_entity_poly.pdbx_seq_one_letter_code
_entity_poly.pdbx_strand_id
1 'polypeptide(L)'
;MQKLKQMKIWLCWNYIEVKGKKTKKPVAAGGGATGTNSEYQKTWVTYDEAVSAMKRMKADGIGFVIPVGYFFLDIDHQELKNPFVQMMLKRFSSYAEISPSGNGLHIYGIADMKRLPVFRDKDGKQKLDRQFYMKNPNNGVELYIGGLTNRFATFTGNIVHDVPLCDCTEAVLTTLDKDMRRSQPRNYSAKRDGDRGTFDIICNLRKQKNGAKFIKLFDKGDFSNYGSQSEADLALCSMIAFRAGNHPEIIDTLFRQSALYRQKWDRADYREMTIQRAIEACGEQFHKSVMPHPDWISYSEKGIPRISATKLAKAVKTRVKYILVRDNGKEGVRVY
;
A
#
# COMPACT_ATOMS: atom_id res chain seq x y z
N MET A 1 9.53 -6.57 -26.24
CA MET A 1 9.34 -8.02 -25.92
C MET A 1 10.30 -8.95 -26.67
N GLN A 2 10.75 -8.66 -27.89
CA GLN A 2 11.58 -9.57 -28.70
C GLN A 2 12.84 -10.07 -27.96
N LYS A 3 13.58 -9.18 -27.29
CA LYS A 3 14.77 -9.56 -26.52
C LYS A 3 14.46 -10.58 -25.40
N LEU A 4 13.34 -10.42 -24.70
CA LEU A 4 12.94 -11.35 -23.63
C LEU A 4 12.53 -12.71 -24.20
N LYS A 5 11.91 -12.76 -25.37
CA LYS A 5 11.50 -14.02 -26.04
C LYS A 5 12.69 -14.91 -26.39
N GLN A 6 13.84 -14.33 -26.70
CA GLN A 6 15.07 -15.06 -27.02
C GLN A 6 15.81 -15.58 -25.77
N MET A 7 15.51 -15.08 -24.58
CA MET A 7 16.16 -15.49 -23.33
C MET A 7 15.56 -16.79 -22.78
N LYS A 8 16.40 -17.64 -22.20
CA LYS A 8 15.94 -18.82 -21.43
C LYS A 8 15.50 -18.42 -20.01
N ILE A 9 14.29 -17.85 -19.93
CA ILE A 9 13.68 -17.35 -18.71
C ILE A 9 12.20 -17.73 -18.60
N TRP A 10 11.67 -18.42 -19.61
CA TRP A 10 10.24 -18.73 -19.74
C TRP A 10 9.89 -20.05 -19.06
N LEU A 11 8.65 -20.12 -18.57
CA LEU A 11 8.05 -21.28 -17.90
C LEU A 11 6.55 -21.32 -18.20
N CYS A 12 5.93 -22.45 -17.89
CA CYS A 12 4.48 -22.57 -17.89
C CYS A 12 3.92 -22.33 -16.49
N TRP A 13 2.62 -22.12 -16.37
CA TRP A 13 1.95 -22.07 -15.08
C TRP A 13 0.53 -22.62 -15.18
N ASN A 14 0.02 -23.12 -14.03
CA ASN A 14 -1.37 -23.58 -13.87
C ASN A 14 -2.02 -22.87 -12.70
N TYR A 15 -3.33 -22.72 -12.80
CA TYR A 15 -4.14 -22.36 -11.62
C TYR A 15 -4.22 -23.54 -10.68
N ILE A 16 -3.96 -23.27 -9.42
CA ILE A 16 -4.21 -24.21 -8.32
C ILE A 16 -5.03 -23.50 -7.26
N GLU A 17 -5.75 -24.26 -6.46
CA GLU A 17 -6.44 -23.75 -5.29
C GLU A 17 -5.60 -24.00 -4.03
N VAL A 18 -5.31 -22.93 -3.29
CA VAL A 18 -4.58 -23.00 -2.02
C VAL A 18 -5.41 -22.29 -0.96
N LYS A 19 -5.91 -23.01 0.03
CA LYS A 19 -6.74 -22.48 1.13
C LYS A 19 -7.94 -21.66 0.62
N GLY A 20 -8.64 -22.18 -0.38
CA GLY A 20 -9.81 -21.54 -0.99
C GLY A 20 -9.48 -20.34 -1.89
N LYS A 21 -8.20 -20.11 -2.23
CA LYS A 21 -7.79 -19.05 -3.14
C LYS A 21 -7.14 -19.60 -4.40
N LYS A 22 -7.64 -19.17 -5.57
CA LYS A 22 -7.03 -19.47 -6.86
C LYS A 22 -5.69 -18.75 -6.98
N THR A 23 -4.62 -19.50 -7.22
CA THR A 23 -3.27 -18.97 -7.39
C THR A 23 -2.57 -19.60 -8.59
N LYS A 24 -1.59 -18.90 -9.16
CA LYS A 24 -0.82 -19.36 -10.31
C LYS A 24 0.44 -20.07 -9.82
N LYS A 25 0.57 -21.36 -10.12
CA LYS A 25 1.74 -22.18 -9.77
C LYS A 25 2.62 -22.37 -11.00
N PRO A 26 3.92 -22.02 -10.95
CA PRO A 26 4.83 -22.25 -12.06
C PRO A 26 5.10 -23.77 -12.26
N VAL A 27 5.24 -24.18 -13.51
CA VAL A 27 5.51 -25.54 -13.95
C VAL A 27 6.61 -25.51 -15.01
N ALA A 28 7.57 -26.42 -14.92
CA ALA A 28 8.65 -26.51 -15.90
C ALA A 28 8.11 -26.94 -17.28
N ALA A 29 8.71 -26.49 -18.36
CA ALA A 29 8.32 -26.87 -19.73
C ALA A 29 8.46 -28.39 -20.02
N GLY A 30 9.33 -29.07 -19.30
CA GLY A 30 9.45 -30.54 -19.33
C GLY A 30 8.52 -31.27 -18.38
N GLY A 31 7.66 -30.54 -17.64
CA GLY A 31 6.89 -31.05 -16.52
C GLY A 31 7.65 -30.99 -15.20
N GLY A 32 6.93 -31.05 -14.09
CA GLY A 32 7.51 -31.02 -12.74
C GLY A 32 7.69 -29.61 -12.16
N ALA A 33 8.45 -29.54 -11.07
CA ALA A 33 8.64 -28.32 -10.29
C ALA A 33 9.57 -27.32 -10.98
N THR A 34 9.21 -26.04 -10.89
CA THR A 34 10.07 -24.92 -11.24
C THR A 34 9.75 -23.72 -10.32
N GLY A 35 10.55 -22.68 -10.42
CA GLY A 35 10.39 -21.47 -9.62
C GLY A 35 11.27 -20.34 -10.14
N THR A 36 11.42 -19.30 -9.34
CA THR A 36 12.19 -18.10 -9.69
C THR A 36 13.60 -18.06 -9.09
N ASN A 37 13.93 -19.03 -8.24
CA ASN A 37 15.25 -19.13 -7.63
C ASN A 37 16.27 -19.72 -8.65
N SER A 38 17.55 -19.40 -8.43
CA SER A 38 18.66 -19.87 -9.31
C SER A 38 18.73 -21.38 -9.45
N GLU A 39 18.30 -22.17 -8.47
CA GLU A 39 18.24 -23.63 -8.51
C GLU A 39 17.37 -24.16 -9.66
N TYR A 40 16.34 -23.39 -10.05
CA TYR A 40 15.42 -23.73 -11.13
C TYR A 40 15.86 -23.20 -12.51
N GLN A 41 16.95 -22.45 -12.60
CA GLN A 41 17.38 -21.83 -13.85
C GLN A 41 17.53 -22.83 -15.00
N LYS A 42 17.94 -24.05 -14.72
CA LYS A 42 18.06 -25.14 -15.69
C LYS A 42 16.72 -25.63 -16.28
N THR A 43 15.61 -25.29 -15.64
CA THR A 43 14.24 -25.65 -16.08
C THR A 43 13.59 -24.55 -16.92
N TRP A 44 14.23 -23.38 -17.04
CA TRP A 44 13.70 -22.27 -17.82
C TRP A 44 14.08 -22.47 -19.29
N VAL A 45 13.18 -22.08 -20.17
CA VAL A 45 13.27 -22.29 -21.60
C VAL A 45 13.12 -20.97 -22.37
N THR A 46 13.19 -21.00 -23.70
CA THR A 46 12.84 -19.86 -24.54
C THR A 46 11.32 -19.71 -24.65
N TYR A 47 10.87 -18.59 -25.22
CA TYR A 47 9.44 -18.31 -25.42
C TYR A 47 8.77 -19.40 -26.27
N ASP A 48 9.37 -19.77 -27.42
CA ASP A 48 8.78 -20.73 -28.35
C ASP A 48 8.69 -22.13 -27.72
N GLU A 49 9.70 -22.53 -26.97
CA GLU A 49 9.70 -23.77 -26.20
C GLU A 49 8.60 -23.76 -25.13
N ALA A 50 8.39 -22.65 -24.42
CA ALA A 50 7.34 -22.50 -23.43
C ALA A 50 5.94 -22.56 -24.06
N VAL A 51 5.73 -21.89 -25.22
CA VAL A 51 4.47 -21.93 -25.96
C VAL A 51 4.16 -23.36 -26.41
N SER A 52 5.15 -24.07 -26.93
CA SER A 52 5.03 -25.46 -27.36
C SER A 52 4.71 -26.39 -26.19
N ALA A 53 5.39 -26.17 -25.05
CA ALA A 53 5.16 -26.92 -23.82
C ALA A 53 3.77 -26.64 -23.23
N MET A 54 3.32 -25.38 -23.22
CA MET A 54 1.99 -25.00 -22.76
C MET A 54 0.89 -25.77 -23.52
N LYS A 55 0.98 -25.83 -24.84
CA LYS A 55 0.04 -26.58 -25.69
C LYS A 55 0.08 -28.06 -25.38
N ARG A 56 1.28 -28.66 -25.32
CA ARG A 56 1.46 -30.11 -25.05
C ARG A 56 0.93 -30.52 -23.69
N MET A 57 1.21 -29.72 -22.65
CA MET A 57 0.82 -30.02 -21.26
C MET A 57 -0.59 -29.52 -20.90
N LYS A 58 -1.23 -28.78 -21.79
CA LYS A 58 -2.49 -28.06 -21.53
C LYS A 58 -2.40 -27.17 -20.29
N ALA A 59 -1.25 -26.46 -20.15
CA ALA A 59 -1.06 -25.52 -19.07
C ALA A 59 -1.93 -24.26 -19.28
N ASP A 60 -2.32 -23.60 -18.19
CA ASP A 60 -3.21 -22.42 -18.22
C ASP A 60 -2.54 -21.18 -18.82
N GLY A 61 -1.20 -21.15 -18.89
CA GLY A 61 -0.48 -20.08 -19.55
C GLY A 61 1.02 -20.20 -19.42
N ILE A 62 1.69 -19.17 -19.96
CA ILE A 62 3.14 -18.99 -19.88
C ILE A 62 3.48 -17.72 -19.12
N GLY A 63 4.69 -17.66 -18.62
CA GLY A 63 5.26 -16.50 -17.97
C GLY A 63 6.78 -16.58 -18.00
N PHE A 64 7.43 -15.59 -17.42
CA PHE A 64 8.88 -15.56 -17.39
C PHE A 64 9.41 -15.06 -16.05
N VAL A 65 10.57 -15.55 -15.66
CA VAL A 65 11.32 -15.02 -14.52
C VAL A 65 11.87 -13.66 -14.92
N ILE A 66 11.58 -12.64 -14.13
CA ILE A 66 11.92 -11.25 -14.43
C ILE A 66 13.45 -11.07 -14.35
N PRO A 67 14.16 -10.78 -15.47
CA PRO A 67 15.59 -10.60 -15.43
C PRO A 67 16.00 -9.33 -14.68
N VAL A 68 17.22 -9.29 -14.16
CA VAL A 68 17.79 -8.09 -13.54
C VAL A 68 17.75 -6.92 -14.52
N GLY A 69 17.30 -5.75 -14.03
CA GLY A 69 17.12 -4.55 -14.85
C GLY A 69 15.79 -4.48 -15.62
N TYR A 70 14.92 -5.47 -15.45
CA TYR A 70 13.54 -5.44 -15.97
C TYR A 70 12.56 -5.36 -14.81
N PHE A 71 11.37 -4.80 -15.08
CA PHE A 71 10.26 -4.79 -14.12
C PHE A 71 8.97 -5.33 -14.76
N PHE A 72 8.08 -5.73 -13.89
CA PHE A 72 6.72 -6.12 -14.18
C PHE A 72 5.78 -5.38 -13.22
N LEU A 73 4.88 -4.59 -13.77
CA LEU A 73 3.82 -3.88 -13.05
C LEU A 73 2.49 -4.59 -13.33
N ASP A 74 1.80 -4.97 -12.29
CA ASP A 74 0.47 -5.60 -12.35
C ASP A 74 -0.54 -4.68 -11.64
N ILE A 75 -1.63 -4.36 -12.34
CA ILE A 75 -2.74 -3.56 -11.81
C ILE A 75 -3.97 -4.44 -11.84
N ASP A 76 -4.34 -4.96 -10.66
CA ASP A 76 -5.46 -5.89 -10.49
C ASP A 76 -6.81 -5.16 -10.37
N HIS A 77 -7.87 -5.83 -10.83
CA HIS A 77 -9.28 -5.45 -10.60
C HIS A 77 -9.66 -4.05 -11.09
N GLN A 78 -9.05 -3.58 -12.17
CA GLN A 78 -9.34 -2.28 -12.76
C GLN A 78 -9.55 -2.36 -14.27
N GLU A 79 -10.64 -1.77 -14.75
CA GLU A 79 -10.94 -1.70 -16.17
C GLU A 79 -9.96 -0.76 -16.90
N LEU A 80 -9.69 -1.05 -18.18
CA LEU A 80 -8.84 -0.18 -19.01
C LEU A 80 -9.29 1.28 -19.07
N LYS A 81 -10.61 1.52 -18.99
CA LYS A 81 -11.18 2.88 -18.99
C LYS A 81 -10.94 3.66 -17.70
N ASN A 82 -10.50 3.01 -16.64
CA ASN A 82 -10.24 3.67 -15.37
C ASN A 82 -9.18 4.76 -15.54
N PRO A 83 -9.41 6.00 -15.07
CA PRO A 83 -8.46 7.11 -15.19
C PRO A 83 -7.07 6.80 -14.61
N PHE A 84 -7.01 6.01 -13.54
CA PHE A 84 -5.75 5.59 -12.94
C PHE A 84 -4.98 4.65 -13.88
N VAL A 85 -5.64 3.67 -14.50
CA VAL A 85 -5.04 2.76 -15.49
C VAL A 85 -4.52 3.54 -16.69
N GLN A 86 -5.31 4.49 -17.21
CA GLN A 86 -4.89 5.36 -18.31
C GLN A 86 -3.69 6.24 -17.95
N MET A 87 -3.66 6.77 -16.72
CA MET A 87 -2.49 7.51 -16.21
C MET A 87 -1.25 6.62 -16.16
N MET A 88 -1.37 5.36 -15.71
CA MET A 88 -0.25 4.42 -15.64
C MET A 88 0.26 4.05 -17.04
N LEU A 89 -0.62 3.76 -18.00
CA LEU A 89 -0.24 3.53 -19.39
C LEU A 89 0.55 4.72 -19.97
N LYS A 90 0.10 5.94 -19.73
CA LYS A 90 0.79 7.16 -20.18
C LYS A 90 2.12 7.37 -19.46
N ARG A 91 2.21 7.08 -18.16
CA ARG A 91 3.42 7.25 -17.36
C ARG A 91 4.54 6.31 -17.81
N PHE A 92 4.21 5.05 -18.06
CA PHE A 92 5.21 4.05 -18.44
C PHE A 92 5.55 4.05 -19.93
N SER A 93 4.59 4.31 -20.80
CA SER A 93 4.77 4.34 -22.27
C SER A 93 5.59 3.16 -22.81
N SER A 94 5.39 1.95 -22.26
CA SER A 94 6.10 0.73 -22.58
C SER A 94 5.09 -0.38 -22.95
N TYR A 95 5.57 -1.55 -23.33
CA TYR A 95 4.71 -2.67 -23.69
C TYR A 95 3.71 -3.01 -22.56
N ALA A 96 2.45 -3.14 -22.93
CA ALA A 96 1.37 -3.45 -22.00
C ALA A 96 0.37 -4.45 -22.59
N GLU A 97 -0.20 -5.30 -21.74
CA GLU A 97 -1.20 -6.31 -22.09
C GLU A 97 -2.28 -6.46 -21.02
N ILE A 98 -3.40 -7.08 -21.39
CA ILE A 98 -4.43 -7.47 -20.44
C ILE A 98 -3.95 -8.65 -19.59
N SER A 99 -4.23 -8.62 -18.28
CA SER A 99 -3.88 -9.71 -17.37
C SER A 99 -4.64 -11.00 -17.70
N PRO A 100 -4.17 -12.17 -17.22
CA PRO A 100 -4.83 -13.47 -17.49
C PRO A 100 -6.27 -13.57 -16.98
N SER A 101 -6.66 -12.75 -16.01
CA SER A 101 -8.04 -12.70 -15.51
C SER A 101 -8.99 -11.94 -16.43
N GLY A 102 -8.46 -11.18 -17.41
CA GLY A 102 -9.21 -10.28 -18.26
C GLY A 102 -9.57 -8.95 -17.60
N ASN A 103 -9.32 -8.80 -16.31
CA ASN A 103 -9.71 -7.63 -15.51
C ASN A 103 -8.51 -7.04 -14.77
N GLY A 104 -7.54 -6.56 -15.52
CA GLY A 104 -6.31 -5.95 -15.03
C GLY A 104 -5.34 -5.68 -16.16
N LEU A 105 -4.27 -4.97 -15.85
CA LEU A 105 -3.26 -4.53 -16.80
C LEU A 105 -1.87 -4.96 -16.33
N HIS A 106 -1.11 -5.50 -17.26
CA HIS A 106 0.32 -5.78 -17.11
C HIS A 106 1.14 -4.76 -17.91
N ILE A 107 2.15 -4.18 -17.32
CA ILE A 107 3.13 -3.32 -17.99
C ILE A 107 4.53 -3.88 -17.73
N TYR A 108 5.33 -3.94 -18.77
CA TYR A 108 6.72 -4.42 -18.72
C TYR A 108 7.67 -3.34 -19.22
N GLY A 109 8.87 -3.29 -18.66
CA GLY A 109 9.88 -2.33 -19.10
C GLY A 109 11.24 -2.60 -18.47
N ILE A 110 12.12 -1.64 -18.64
CA ILE A 110 13.49 -1.65 -18.13
C ILE A 110 13.61 -0.60 -17.04
N ALA A 111 14.39 -0.89 -16.00
CA ALA A 111 14.70 0.06 -14.93
C ALA A 111 16.17 -0.03 -14.54
N ASP A 112 16.83 1.12 -14.43
CA ASP A 112 18.21 1.19 -13.97
C ASP A 112 18.31 0.87 -12.48
N MET A 113 18.82 -0.32 -12.18
CA MET A 113 18.98 -0.83 -10.82
C MET A 113 19.81 0.06 -9.91
N LYS A 114 20.73 0.86 -10.46
CA LYS A 114 21.60 1.75 -9.68
C LYS A 114 20.85 2.95 -9.10
N ARG A 115 19.71 3.30 -9.70
CA ARG A 115 18.90 4.45 -9.32
C ARG A 115 17.74 4.07 -8.38
N LEU A 116 17.46 2.77 -8.27
CA LEU A 116 16.35 2.32 -7.44
C LEU A 116 16.69 2.39 -5.94
N PRO A 117 15.71 2.74 -5.11
CA PRO A 117 15.89 2.75 -3.65
C PRO A 117 15.95 1.32 -3.13
N VAL A 118 17.16 0.86 -2.81
CA VAL A 118 17.43 -0.51 -2.35
C VAL A 118 18.20 -0.51 -1.04
N PHE A 119 18.05 -1.60 -0.28
CA PHE A 119 18.91 -1.92 0.84
C PHE A 119 19.47 -3.33 0.69
N ARG A 120 20.51 -3.66 1.43
CA ARG A 120 21.01 -5.03 1.56
C ARG A 120 20.44 -5.67 2.82
N ASP A 121 19.88 -6.86 2.66
CA ASP A 121 19.44 -7.67 3.80
C ASP A 121 20.63 -8.29 4.55
N LYS A 122 20.33 -9.01 5.62
CA LYS A 122 21.36 -9.70 6.45
C LYS A 122 22.21 -10.69 5.68
N ASP A 123 21.72 -11.22 4.56
CA ASP A 123 22.40 -12.17 3.70
C ASP A 123 23.12 -11.46 2.54
N GLY A 124 23.21 -10.12 2.56
CA GLY A 124 23.84 -9.29 1.55
C GLY A 124 23.05 -9.13 0.25
N LYS A 125 21.84 -9.69 0.17
CA LYS A 125 20.97 -9.60 -1.02
C LYS A 125 20.32 -8.23 -1.13
N GLN A 126 20.33 -7.65 -2.33
CA GLN A 126 19.59 -6.42 -2.59
C GLN A 126 18.08 -6.67 -2.55
N LYS A 127 17.37 -5.76 -1.90
CA LYS A 127 15.92 -5.71 -1.79
C LYS A 127 15.43 -4.29 -2.02
N LEU A 128 14.20 -4.14 -2.50
CA LEU A 128 13.52 -2.84 -2.54
C LEU A 128 13.42 -2.29 -1.11
N ASP A 129 13.66 -0.98 -0.95
CA ASP A 129 13.58 -0.31 0.34
C ASP A 129 12.22 -0.57 1.01
N ARG A 130 12.27 -0.85 2.32
CA ARG A 130 11.11 -1.24 3.12
C ARG A 130 10.03 -0.16 3.22
N GLN A 131 10.35 1.08 2.89
CA GLN A 131 9.38 2.17 2.83
C GLN A 131 8.38 2.02 1.67
N PHE A 132 8.61 1.09 0.74
CA PHE A 132 7.72 0.86 -0.40
C PHE A 132 7.01 -0.49 -0.28
N TYR A 133 5.78 -0.54 -0.77
CA TYR A 133 5.08 -1.78 -1.04
C TYR A 133 5.66 -2.44 -2.31
N MET A 134 5.68 -3.77 -2.35
CA MET A 134 5.75 -4.51 -3.62
C MET A 134 4.35 -4.78 -4.16
N LYS A 135 3.39 -4.96 -3.25
CA LYS A 135 1.96 -5.09 -3.50
C LYS A 135 1.24 -4.11 -2.60
N ASN A 136 0.63 -3.08 -3.19
CA ASN A 136 -0.12 -2.10 -2.43
C ASN A 136 -1.58 -2.56 -2.30
N PRO A 137 -2.06 -2.90 -1.10
CA PRO A 137 -3.41 -3.40 -0.90
C PRO A 137 -4.49 -2.32 -1.12
N ASN A 138 -4.11 -1.03 -1.16
CA ASN A 138 -5.05 0.08 -1.23
C ASN A 138 -5.43 0.45 -2.68
N ASN A 139 -4.54 0.20 -3.64
CA ASN A 139 -4.76 0.57 -5.04
C ASN A 139 -4.63 -0.60 -6.03
N GLY A 140 -4.36 -1.81 -5.55
CA GLY A 140 -4.22 -3.00 -6.38
C GLY A 140 -2.98 -3.03 -7.28
N VAL A 141 -2.01 -2.14 -7.04
CA VAL A 141 -0.77 -2.09 -7.81
C VAL A 141 0.27 -3.04 -7.20
N GLU A 142 0.84 -3.88 -8.04
CA GLU A 142 1.96 -4.75 -7.70
C GLU A 142 3.15 -4.43 -8.62
N LEU A 143 4.31 -4.12 -8.02
CA LEU A 143 5.53 -3.82 -8.77
C LEU A 143 6.62 -4.83 -8.41
N TYR A 144 7.05 -5.57 -9.41
CA TYR A 144 8.08 -6.58 -9.30
C TYR A 144 9.28 -6.23 -10.16
N ILE A 145 10.47 -6.26 -9.56
CA ILE A 145 11.72 -5.86 -10.22
C ILE A 145 12.70 -7.02 -10.13
N GLY A 146 13.23 -7.41 -11.28
CA GLY A 146 14.18 -8.49 -11.38
C GLY A 146 15.45 -8.21 -10.57
N GLY A 147 15.89 -9.20 -9.80
CA GLY A 147 16.99 -9.05 -8.85
C GLY A 147 16.59 -8.53 -7.46
N LEU A 148 15.42 -7.89 -7.33
CA LEU A 148 14.90 -7.40 -6.05
C LEU A 148 13.71 -8.22 -5.53
N THR A 149 13.01 -8.92 -6.41
CA THR A 149 11.82 -9.71 -6.09
C THR A 149 11.91 -11.12 -6.66
N ASN A 150 11.30 -12.09 -5.98
CA ASN A 150 11.26 -13.49 -6.41
C ASN A 150 9.86 -13.82 -6.96
N ARG A 151 9.52 -13.22 -8.11
CA ARG A 151 8.25 -13.47 -8.79
C ARG A 151 8.49 -13.75 -10.27
N PHE A 152 7.63 -14.53 -10.88
CA PHE A 152 7.53 -14.60 -12.33
C PHE A 152 6.41 -13.71 -12.83
N ALA A 153 6.59 -13.12 -13.98
CA ALA A 153 5.59 -12.37 -14.69
C ALA A 153 4.77 -13.31 -15.56
N THR A 154 3.45 -13.29 -15.46
CA THR A 154 2.60 -14.01 -16.44
C THR A 154 2.53 -13.22 -17.73
N PHE A 155 2.44 -13.91 -18.86
CA PHE A 155 2.39 -13.30 -20.20
C PHE A 155 1.18 -13.83 -20.95
N THR A 156 0.36 -12.93 -21.49
CA THR A 156 -0.88 -13.29 -22.20
C THR A 156 -0.80 -13.08 -23.71
N GLY A 157 -0.03 -12.11 -24.17
CA GLY A 157 -0.04 -11.64 -25.55
C GLY A 157 -1.29 -10.84 -25.93
N ASN A 158 -2.17 -10.53 -24.98
CA ASN A 158 -3.39 -9.74 -25.18
C ASN A 158 -3.03 -8.25 -25.14
N ILE A 159 -2.46 -7.75 -26.22
CA ILE A 159 -1.74 -6.49 -26.28
C ILE A 159 -2.70 -5.31 -26.15
N VAL A 160 -2.36 -4.36 -25.28
CA VAL A 160 -3.01 -3.06 -25.11
C VAL A 160 -2.13 -1.96 -25.69
N HIS A 161 -0.79 -2.06 -25.52
CA HIS A 161 0.15 -1.07 -25.99
C HIS A 161 1.35 -1.80 -26.62
N ASP A 162 1.39 -1.83 -27.96
CA ASP A 162 2.41 -2.54 -28.74
C ASP A 162 3.59 -1.62 -29.07
N VAL A 163 4.42 -1.40 -28.07
CA VAL A 163 5.66 -0.62 -28.22
C VAL A 163 6.84 -1.43 -27.67
N PRO A 164 8.08 -1.11 -28.08
CA PRO A 164 9.26 -1.72 -27.48
C PRO A 164 9.31 -1.53 -25.97
N LEU A 165 10.02 -2.43 -25.27
CA LEU A 165 10.32 -2.22 -23.86
C LEU A 165 11.23 -1.00 -23.73
N CYS A 166 10.78 0.00 -22.99
CA CYS A 166 11.48 1.26 -22.79
C CYS A 166 12.18 1.30 -21.43
N ASP A 167 13.16 2.17 -21.29
CA ASP A 167 13.67 2.58 -19.99
C ASP A 167 12.59 3.43 -19.30
N CYS A 168 12.03 2.87 -18.25
CA CYS A 168 10.97 3.47 -17.45
C CYS A 168 11.45 3.81 -16.03
N THR A 169 12.75 4.02 -15.84
CA THR A 169 13.32 4.27 -14.49
C THR A 169 12.61 5.41 -13.77
N GLU A 170 12.35 6.53 -14.44
CA GLU A 170 11.61 7.66 -13.85
C GLU A 170 10.15 7.32 -13.53
N ALA A 171 9.50 6.55 -14.38
CA ALA A 171 8.14 6.08 -14.14
C ALA A 171 8.07 5.13 -12.93
N VAL A 172 9.06 4.24 -12.81
CA VAL A 172 9.21 3.34 -11.64
C VAL A 172 9.42 4.15 -10.37
N LEU A 173 10.36 5.11 -10.36
CA LEU A 173 10.63 5.97 -9.21
C LEU A 173 9.42 6.81 -8.81
N THR A 174 8.72 7.38 -9.78
CA THR A 174 7.48 8.13 -9.55
C THR A 174 6.39 7.24 -8.96
N THR A 175 6.24 6.02 -9.47
CA THR A 175 5.25 5.06 -8.97
C THR A 175 5.60 4.59 -7.57
N LEU A 176 6.86 4.31 -7.28
CA LEU A 176 7.31 4.00 -5.93
C LEU A 176 6.95 5.13 -4.95
N ASP A 177 7.20 6.37 -5.33
CA ASP A 177 6.96 7.52 -4.46
C ASP A 177 5.47 7.83 -4.26
N LYS A 178 4.68 7.87 -5.32
CA LYS A 178 3.28 8.29 -5.28
C LYS A 178 2.29 7.17 -4.98
N ASP A 179 2.55 5.97 -5.53
CA ASP A 179 1.56 4.89 -5.53
C ASP A 179 1.95 3.70 -4.66
N MET A 180 3.25 3.55 -4.31
CA MET A 180 3.77 2.40 -3.57
C MET A 180 4.44 2.78 -2.26
N ARG A 181 4.52 4.05 -1.91
CA ARG A 181 5.08 4.47 -0.62
C ARG A 181 4.17 4.03 0.51
N ARG A 182 4.74 3.32 1.47
CA ARG A 182 4.07 3.04 2.73
C ARG A 182 3.88 4.35 3.47
N SER A 183 2.71 4.58 4.00
CA SER A 183 2.53 5.65 4.98
C SER A 183 3.57 5.43 6.06
N GLN A 184 4.60 6.27 6.09
CA GLN A 184 5.49 6.25 7.25
C GLN A 184 4.61 6.53 8.46
N PRO A 185 4.73 5.79 9.55
CA PRO A 185 4.28 6.33 10.81
C PRO A 185 5.04 7.65 10.93
N ARG A 186 4.33 8.76 10.78
CA ARG A 186 4.94 10.07 11.04
C ARG A 186 5.51 9.92 12.44
N ASN A 187 6.83 9.98 12.56
CA ASN A 187 7.49 10.20 13.83
C ASN A 187 7.01 11.58 14.28
N TYR A 188 5.83 11.59 14.85
CA TYR A 188 5.45 12.64 15.76
C TYR A 188 6.41 12.47 16.93
N SER A 189 7.48 13.24 16.89
CA SER A 189 8.13 13.64 18.13
C SER A 189 7.00 14.28 18.94
N ALA A 190 6.40 13.47 19.80
CA ALA A 190 5.29 13.83 20.64
C ALA A 190 5.78 14.90 21.63
N LYS A 191 5.75 16.14 21.22
CA LYS A 191 5.59 17.24 22.15
C LYS A 191 4.16 17.13 22.65
N ARG A 192 4.01 16.61 23.83
CA ARG A 192 2.96 16.65 24.89
C ARG A 192 1.52 17.15 24.58
N ASP A 193 1.15 17.50 23.34
CA ASP A 193 -0.22 17.88 22.96
C ASP A 193 -1.07 16.69 22.46
N GLY A 194 -0.44 15.55 22.12
CA GLY A 194 -1.14 14.35 21.65
C GLY A 194 -1.90 13.57 22.74
N ASP A 195 -1.52 13.80 23.98
CA ASP A 195 -2.08 13.06 25.14
C ASP A 195 -3.53 13.46 25.45
N ARG A 196 -3.92 14.70 25.22
CA ARG A 196 -5.31 15.15 25.45
C ARG A 196 -6.28 14.58 24.41
N GLY A 197 -5.92 14.54 23.14
CA GLY A 197 -6.79 14.05 22.07
C GLY A 197 -7.08 12.55 22.17
N THR A 198 -6.07 11.73 22.47
CA THR A 198 -6.23 10.29 22.68
C THR A 198 -7.01 9.97 23.94
N PHE A 199 -6.78 10.72 25.01
CA PHE A 199 -7.55 10.62 26.25
C PHE A 199 -9.04 10.93 26.02
N ASP A 200 -9.35 11.98 25.27
CA ASP A 200 -10.72 12.36 24.95
C ASP A 200 -11.43 11.28 24.12
N ILE A 201 -10.74 10.64 23.18
CA ILE A 201 -11.28 9.52 22.41
C ILE A 201 -11.66 8.36 23.32
N ILE A 202 -10.77 7.94 24.23
CA ILE A 202 -11.03 6.87 25.20
C ILE A 202 -12.22 7.21 26.09
N CYS A 203 -12.25 8.42 26.66
CA CYS A 203 -13.35 8.87 27.51
C CYS A 203 -14.70 8.86 26.77
N ASN A 204 -14.71 9.29 25.52
CA ASN A 204 -15.89 9.28 24.68
C ASN A 204 -16.36 7.87 24.36
N LEU A 205 -15.44 6.94 23.98
CA LEU A 205 -15.77 5.55 23.69
C LEU A 205 -16.38 4.84 24.91
N ARG A 206 -15.89 5.11 26.11
CA ARG A 206 -16.44 4.55 27.36
C ARG A 206 -17.87 5.01 27.65
N LYS A 207 -18.24 6.24 27.25
CA LYS A 207 -19.57 6.83 27.49
C LYS A 207 -20.62 6.47 26.45
N GLN A 208 -20.25 5.82 25.35
CA GLN A 208 -21.18 5.46 24.27
C GLN A 208 -22.09 4.28 24.62
N LYS A 209 -23.13 4.09 23.79
CA LYS A 209 -24.04 2.92 23.88
C LYS A 209 -23.27 1.59 23.90
N ASN A 210 -22.16 1.51 23.17
CA ASN A 210 -21.26 0.35 23.13
C ASN A 210 -20.09 0.44 24.13
N GLY A 211 -20.12 1.35 25.09
CA GLY A 211 -19.03 1.59 26.02
C GLY A 211 -18.67 0.37 26.87
N ALA A 212 -19.65 -0.42 27.29
CA ALA A 212 -19.42 -1.67 28.01
C ALA A 212 -18.58 -2.67 27.18
N LYS A 213 -18.83 -2.76 25.86
CA LYS A 213 -18.06 -3.59 24.93
C LYS A 213 -16.63 -3.06 24.76
N PHE A 214 -16.48 -1.75 24.65
CA PHE A 214 -15.18 -1.09 24.59
C PHE A 214 -14.36 -1.36 25.86
N ILE A 215 -14.94 -1.19 27.04
CA ILE A 215 -14.29 -1.46 28.33
C ILE A 215 -13.82 -2.92 28.43
N LYS A 216 -14.65 -3.89 28.00
CA LYS A 216 -14.25 -5.30 27.99
C LYS A 216 -13.01 -5.53 27.15
N LEU A 217 -12.96 -5.00 25.93
CA LEU A 217 -11.82 -5.18 25.02
C LEU A 217 -10.62 -4.35 25.44
N PHE A 218 -10.81 -3.05 25.66
CA PHE A 218 -9.73 -2.08 25.87
C PHE A 218 -9.10 -2.21 27.26
N ASP A 219 -9.95 -2.21 28.32
CA ASP A 219 -9.46 -2.18 29.70
C ASP A 219 -9.18 -3.57 30.27
N LYS A 220 -9.94 -4.60 29.86
CA LYS A 220 -9.86 -5.94 30.45
C LYS A 220 -9.23 -6.98 29.52
N GLY A 221 -9.07 -6.71 28.23
CA GLY A 221 -8.60 -7.69 27.25
C GLY A 221 -9.53 -8.90 27.11
N ASP A 222 -10.79 -8.78 27.54
CA ASP A 222 -11.78 -9.86 27.49
C ASP A 222 -12.37 -9.96 26.08
N PHE A 223 -11.96 -10.99 25.36
CA PHE A 223 -12.44 -11.32 24.01
C PHE A 223 -13.32 -12.58 23.96
N SER A 224 -13.86 -13.02 25.09
CA SER A 224 -14.68 -14.22 25.21
C SER A 224 -15.90 -14.26 24.27
N ASN A 225 -16.38 -13.08 23.85
CA ASN A 225 -17.51 -12.92 22.93
C ASN A 225 -17.11 -12.97 21.44
N TYR A 226 -15.86 -13.30 21.11
CA TYR A 226 -15.34 -13.36 19.76
C TYR A 226 -14.78 -14.76 19.45
N GLY A 227 -14.89 -15.20 18.23
CA GLY A 227 -14.36 -16.49 17.80
C GLY A 227 -12.84 -16.59 17.84
N SER A 228 -12.17 -15.44 17.85
CA SER A 228 -10.72 -15.36 17.97
C SER A 228 -10.27 -14.01 18.49
N GLN A 229 -9.07 -13.97 19.09
CA GLN A 229 -8.46 -12.70 19.51
C GLN A 229 -8.21 -11.75 18.32
N SER A 230 -7.98 -12.28 17.11
CA SER A 230 -7.81 -11.45 15.91
C SER A 230 -9.11 -10.75 15.47
N GLU A 231 -10.27 -11.37 15.71
CA GLU A 231 -11.56 -10.71 15.52
C GLU A 231 -11.81 -9.62 16.56
N ALA A 232 -11.41 -9.87 17.80
CA ALA A 232 -11.47 -8.89 18.87
C ALA A 232 -10.56 -7.68 18.59
N ASP A 233 -9.34 -7.93 18.08
CA ASP A 233 -8.40 -6.88 17.65
C ASP A 233 -9.05 -5.99 16.58
N LEU A 234 -9.68 -6.60 15.55
CA LEU A 234 -10.38 -5.86 14.50
C LEU A 234 -11.58 -5.09 15.04
N ALA A 235 -12.36 -5.68 15.95
CA ALA A 235 -13.51 -5.02 16.55
C ALA A 235 -13.09 -3.81 17.39
N LEU A 236 -12.03 -3.92 18.19
CA LEU A 236 -11.48 -2.79 18.95
C LEU A 236 -10.98 -1.68 18.03
N CYS A 237 -10.21 -2.04 16.99
CA CYS A 237 -9.74 -1.08 15.99
C CYS A 237 -10.91 -0.36 15.30
N SER A 238 -12.01 -1.06 14.95
CA SER A 238 -13.19 -0.44 14.35
C SER A 238 -13.89 0.54 15.29
N MET A 239 -13.97 0.22 16.58
CA MET A 239 -14.52 1.15 17.58
C MET A 239 -13.67 2.41 17.73
N ILE A 240 -12.33 2.27 17.69
CA ILE A 240 -11.40 3.38 17.74
C ILE A 240 -11.48 4.18 16.44
N ALA A 241 -11.47 3.53 15.28
CA ALA A 241 -11.53 4.17 13.96
C ALA A 241 -12.79 5.03 13.80
N PHE A 242 -13.92 4.58 14.31
CA PHE A 242 -15.17 5.36 14.29
C PHE A 242 -15.04 6.73 14.99
N ARG A 243 -14.12 6.86 15.94
CA ARG A 243 -13.85 8.11 16.65
C ARG A 243 -12.59 8.82 16.18
N ALA A 244 -11.55 8.07 15.88
CA ALA A 244 -10.29 8.60 15.39
C ALA A 244 -10.34 9.00 13.90
N GLY A 245 -11.41 8.60 13.17
CA GLY A 245 -11.47 8.81 11.73
C GLY A 245 -10.40 7.99 10.99
N ASN A 246 -10.05 8.45 9.81
CA ASN A 246 -9.02 7.82 8.96
C ASN A 246 -7.59 8.22 9.41
N HIS A 247 -7.26 7.92 10.70
CA HIS A 247 -5.97 8.20 11.31
C HIS A 247 -5.32 6.92 11.87
N PRO A 248 -4.62 6.14 11.01
CA PRO A 248 -4.02 4.86 11.41
C PRO A 248 -3.08 4.95 12.61
N GLU A 249 -2.36 6.07 12.72
CA GLU A 249 -1.42 6.35 13.81
C GLU A 249 -2.11 6.49 15.17
N ILE A 250 -3.31 7.08 15.21
CA ILE A 250 -4.10 7.21 16.44
C ILE A 250 -4.64 5.84 16.84
N ILE A 251 -5.09 5.05 15.85
CA ILE A 251 -5.61 3.71 16.08
C ILE A 251 -4.50 2.80 16.65
N ASP A 252 -3.30 2.82 16.06
CA ASP A 252 -2.15 2.06 16.57
C ASP A 252 -1.76 2.48 17.99
N THR A 253 -1.67 3.80 18.24
CA THR A 253 -1.32 4.34 19.55
C THR A 253 -2.32 3.91 20.63
N LEU A 254 -3.61 3.96 20.33
CA LEU A 254 -4.66 3.57 21.26
C LEU A 254 -4.72 2.04 21.43
N PHE A 255 -4.56 1.27 20.36
CA PHE A 255 -4.54 -0.19 20.47
C PHE A 255 -3.40 -0.68 21.35
N ARG A 256 -2.22 -0.08 21.27
CA ARG A 256 -1.06 -0.40 22.12
C ARG A 256 -1.29 -0.12 23.60
N GLN A 257 -2.21 0.78 23.94
CA GLN A 257 -2.61 1.06 25.34
C GLN A 257 -3.67 0.09 25.85
N SER A 258 -4.24 -0.76 24.99
CA SER A 258 -5.30 -1.69 25.38
C SER A 258 -4.75 -2.96 26.00
N ALA A 259 -5.57 -3.61 26.82
CA ALA A 259 -5.26 -4.93 27.38
C ALA A 259 -5.28 -6.06 26.33
N LEU A 260 -5.73 -5.80 25.10
CA LEU A 260 -5.60 -6.73 23.96
C LEU A 260 -4.22 -6.71 23.32
N TYR A 261 -3.39 -5.70 23.64
CA TYR A 261 -2.04 -5.62 23.04
C TYR A 261 -1.24 -6.88 23.35
N ARG A 262 -0.56 -7.39 22.31
CA ARG A 262 0.35 -8.53 22.37
C ARG A 262 1.40 -8.44 21.26
N GLN A 263 2.49 -9.20 21.40
CA GLN A 263 3.64 -9.18 20.48
C GLN A 263 3.25 -9.37 18.98
N LYS A 264 2.15 -10.08 18.69
CA LYS A 264 1.64 -10.20 17.30
C LYS A 264 1.31 -8.84 16.67
N TRP A 265 0.95 -7.84 17.49
CA TRP A 265 0.66 -6.48 17.02
C TRP A 265 1.90 -5.75 16.49
N ASP A 266 3.11 -6.12 16.95
CA ASP A 266 4.37 -5.51 16.48
C ASP A 266 4.73 -5.91 15.05
N ARG A 267 4.12 -6.96 14.52
CA ARG A 267 4.23 -7.31 13.13
C ARG A 267 3.49 -6.28 12.27
N ALA A 268 4.24 -5.58 11.41
CA ALA A 268 3.71 -4.52 10.55
C ALA A 268 2.61 -5.03 9.61
N ASP A 269 2.79 -6.22 9.02
CA ASP A 269 1.82 -6.85 8.12
C ASP A 269 0.45 -7.07 8.80
N TYR A 270 0.46 -7.57 10.02
CA TYR A 270 -0.75 -7.82 10.80
C TYR A 270 -1.44 -6.52 11.24
N ARG A 271 -0.67 -5.61 11.82
CA ARG A 271 -1.15 -4.33 12.34
C ARG A 271 -1.78 -3.47 11.25
N GLU A 272 -1.02 -3.23 10.16
CA GLU A 272 -1.47 -2.40 9.04
C GLU A 272 -2.73 -2.96 8.40
N MET A 273 -2.79 -4.28 8.16
CA MET A 273 -3.97 -4.93 7.62
C MET A 273 -5.19 -4.81 8.55
N THR A 274 -5.01 -4.95 9.85
CA THR A 274 -6.11 -4.88 10.82
C THR A 274 -6.65 -3.45 10.92
N ILE A 275 -5.76 -2.44 10.99
CA ILE A 275 -6.14 -1.02 11.01
C ILE A 275 -6.85 -0.64 9.72
N GLN A 276 -6.32 -1.04 8.57
CA GLN A 276 -6.92 -0.72 7.27
C GLN A 276 -8.33 -1.29 7.14
N ARG A 277 -8.54 -2.56 7.54
CA ARG A 277 -9.88 -3.18 7.54
C ARG A 277 -10.85 -2.46 8.50
N ALA A 278 -10.34 -2.01 9.64
CA ALA A 278 -11.16 -1.27 10.61
C ALA A 278 -11.63 0.09 10.03
N ILE A 279 -10.75 0.79 9.32
CA ILE A 279 -11.07 2.05 8.64
C ILE A 279 -12.06 1.82 7.50
N GLU A 280 -11.84 0.81 6.65
CA GLU A 280 -12.74 0.45 5.55
C GLU A 280 -14.14 0.06 6.04
N ALA A 281 -14.22 -0.70 7.15
CA ALA A 281 -15.48 -1.09 7.75
C ALA A 281 -16.28 0.09 8.32
N CYS A 282 -15.62 1.18 8.70
CA CYS A 282 -16.27 2.41 9.15
C CYS A 282 -16.87 3.22 7.98
N GLY A 283 -16.36 3.05 6.75
CA GLY A 283 -16.80 3.79 5.56
C GLY A 283 -16.78 5.30 5.77
N GLU A 284 -17.71 6.02 5.17
CA GLU A 284 -17.88 7.47 5.36
C GLU A 284 -18.58 7.87 6.69
N GLN A 285 -18.93 6.89 7.50
CA GLN A 285 -19.66 7.09 8.77
C GLN A 285 -18.74 7.47 9.95
N PHE A 286 -17.66 8.17 9.67
CA PHE A 286 -16.83 8.75 10.74
C PHE A 286 -17.61 9.77 11.53
N HIS A 287 -17.51 9.72 12.87
CA HIS A 287 -18.10 10.75 13.70
C HIS A 287 -17.32 12.05 13.48
N LYS A 288 -17.91 13.00 12.73
CA LYS A 288 -17.32 14.29 12.34
C LYS A 288 -16.85 15.17 13.50
N SER A 289 -16.98 14.75 14.75
CA SER A 289 -16.80 15.59 15.95
C SER A 289 -15.49 15.37 16.71
N VAL A 290 -14.47 14.68 16.13
CA VAL A 290 -13.23 14.39 16.90
C VAL A 290 -11.94 14.64 16.11
N MET A 291 -11.92 15.66 15.28
CA MET A 291 -10.68 16.41 15.09
C MET A 291 -10.58 17.34 16.30
N PRO A 292 -9.50 17.38 17.08
CA PRO A 292 -9.24 18.51 17.94
C PRO A 292 -9.10 19.70 17.00
N HIS A 293 -10.21 20.43 16.79
CA HIS A 293 -10.15 21.68 16.08
C HIS A 293 -9.17 22.57 16.82
N PRO A 294 -8.25 23.26 16.11
CA PRO A 294 -7.45 24.25 16.74
C PRO A 294 -8.39 25.15 17.59
N ASP A 295 -7.96 25.56 18.76
CA ASP A 295 -8.76 26.34 19.72
C ASP A 295 -9.29 27.68 19.16
N TRP A 296 -8.82 28.06 17.96
CA TRP A 296 -9.28 29.22 17.19
C TRP A 296 -10.44 28.92 16.21
N ILE A 297 -10.90 27.66 16.10
CA ILE A 297 -12.12 27.28 15.36
C ILE A 297 -13.19 26.84 16.35
N SER A 298 -14.38 27.42 16.24
CA SER A 298 -15.61 26.97 16.90
C SER A 298 -16.70 26.76 15.87
N TYR A 299 -17.76 26.05 16.23
CA TYR A 299 -18.89 25.82 15.34
C TYR A 299 -20.17 26.39 15.96
N SER A 300 -21.04 26.98 15.11
CA SER A 300 -22.38 27.35 15.54
C SER A 300 -23.23 26.07 15.75
N GLU A 301 -24.39 26.22 16.39
CA GLU A 301 -25.37 25.12 16.57
C GLU A 301 -25.79 24.48 15.22
N LYS A 302 -25.71 25.22 14.11
CA LYS A 302 -25.97 24.74 12.74
C LYS A 302 -24.74 24.14 12.05
N GLY A 303 -23.65 23.89 12.79
CA GLY A 303 -22.41 23.31 12.24
C GLY A 303 -21.57 24.24 11.35
N ILE A 304 -21.85 25.56 11.35
CA ILE A 304 -21.09 26.54 10.56
C ILE A 304 -19.81 26.91 11.33
N PRO A 305 -18.61 26.78 10.73
CA PRO A 305 -17.36 27.11 11.39
C PRO A 305 -17.26 28.62 11.65
N ARG A 306 -16.81 28.98 12.86
CA ARG A 306 -16.47 30.34 13.27
C ARG A 306 -15.00 30.39 13.65
N ILE A 307 -14.26 31.28 13.04
CA ILE A 307 -12.84 31.49 13.28
C ILE A 307 -12.64 32.64 14.25
N SER A 308 -11.98 32.37 15.36
CA SER A 308 -11.54 33.42 16.27
C SER A 308 -10.27 34.07 15.73
N ALA A 309 -10.37 35.29 15.21
CA ALA A 309 -9.22 36.01 14.65
C ALA A 309 -8.09 36.22 15.68
N THR A 310 -8.43 36.50 16.95
CA THR A 310 -7.45 36.69 18.02
C THR A 310 -6.68 35.41 18.33
N LYS A 311 -7.36 34.28 18.42
CA LYS A 311 -6.73 32.97 18.69
C LYS A 311 -5.92 32.49 17.48
N LEU A 312 -6.43 32.70 16.26
CA LEU A 312 -5.70 32.43 15.03
C LEU A 312 -4.41 33.25 14.94
N ALA A 313 -4.48 34.57 15.21
CA ALA A 313 -3.30 35.44 15.22
C ALA A 313 -2.25 34.98 16.25
N LYS A 314 -2.67 34.53 17.42
CA LYS A 314 -1.77 33.95 18.43
C LYS A 314 -1.12 32.66 17.95
N ALA A 315 -1.88 31.77 17.31
CA ALA A 315 -1.37 30.51 16.74
C ALA A 315 -0.36 30.76 15.60
N VAL A 316 -0.64 31.74 14.74
CA VAL A 316 0.26 32.16 13.65
C VAL A 316 1.55 32.74 14.22
N LYS A 317 1.48 33.63 15.20
CA LYS A 317 2.67 34.20 15.86
C LYS A 317 3.62 33.17 16.47
N THR A 318 3.09 32.03 16.92
CA THR A 318 3.91 30.96 17.52
C THR A 318 4.48 29.96 16.54
N ARG A 319 3.97 29.91 15.31
CA ARG A 319 4.30 28.85 14.32
C ARG A 319 4.95 29.37 13.05
N VAL A 320 4.87 30.65 12.77
CA VAL A 320 5.30 31.25 11.50
C VAL A 320 6.31 32.37 11.78
N LYS A 321 7.46 32.34 11.10
CA LYS A 321 8.37 33.47 11.06
C LYS A 321 7.84 34.49 10.05
N TYR A 322 7.67 35.74 10.48
CA TYR A 322 7.25 36.83 9.62
C TYR A 322 8.20 37.99 9.74
N ILE A 323 8.37 38.74 8.65
CA ILE A 323 9.15 39.97 8.60
C ILE A 323 8.20 41.09 8.21
N LEU A 324 8.22 42.19 8.96
CA LEU A 324 7.56 43.42 8.56
C LEU A 324 8.37 44.04 7.41
N VAL A 325 7.74 44.20 6.26
CA VAL A 325 8.36 44.84 5.08
C VAL A 325 7.66 46.18 4.86
N ARG A 326 8.46 47.24 4.77
CA ARG A 326 8.00 48.56 4.36
C ARG A 326 8.36 48.76 2.90
N ASP A 327 7.36 48.86 2.05
CA ASP A 327 7.55 49.16 0.62
C ASP A 327 6.69 50.36 0.25
N ASN A 328 7.30 51.42 -0.30
CA ASN A 328 6.65 52.65 -0.76
C ASN A 328 5.70 53.28 0.26
N GLY A 329 6.06 53.27 1.54
CA GLY A 329 5.26 53.89 2.61
C GLY A 329 4.08 53.01 3.08
N LYS A 330 3.88 51.82 2.52
CA LYS A 330 2.90 50.86 3.01
C LYS A 330 3.59 49.76 3.82
N GLU A 331 3.04 49.46 4.99
CA GLU A 331 3.49 48.34 5.81
C GLU A 331 2.85 47.07 5.35
N GLY A 332 3.64 46.04 5.09
CA GLY A 332 3.19 44.70 4.73
C GLY A 332 3.92 43.64 5.56
N VAL A 333 3.35 42.45 5.62
CA VAL A 333 3.92 41.28 6.30
C VAL A 333 4.27 40.22 5.26
N ARG A 334 5.54 39.80 5.22
CA ARG A 334 5.91 38.57 4.50
C ARG A 334 5.99 37.41 5.47
N VAL A 335 5.38 36.30 5.08
CA VAL A 335 5.33 35.04 5.83
C VAL A 335 6.34 34.07 5.19
N TYR A 336 7.18 33.46 6.04
CA TYR A 336 8.20 32.48 5.63
C TYR A 336 7.97 31.16 6.34
#